data_afd1f2f5247ca7887fe5d39c8e8b7b4b
#
_entry.id   afd1f2f5247ca7887fe5d39c8e8b7b4b
#
_cell.length_a   1.000
_cell.length_b   1.000
_cell.length_c   1.000
_cell.angle_alpha   90.00
_cell.angle_beta   90.00
_cell.angle_gamma   90.00
#
_symmetry.space_group_name_H-M   'P 1'
#
loop_
_entity.id
_entity.type
_entity.pdbx_description
1 polymer ?
#
loop_
_entity_poly.entity_id
_entity_poly.type
_entity_poly.pdbx_seq_one_letter_code
_entity_poly.pdbx_strand_id
1 'polypeptide(L)'
;MKDQALTITDGWSSAYGLFTEGEAPLVLSYTTSPVYHVTYEDTTRYQVALFEEGHSTTIEGVGLLASSNKKDEARQFIDFILTKGQLTIAIANSMYPVNSKTELPDAFNYAPKPEKNLSMDSETLAKNLDRWLTEWTQVMSK
;
A
#
# COMPACT_ATOMS: atom_id res chain seq x y z
N MET A 1 6.37 -7.21 -19.80
CA MET A 1 6.14 -6.11 -18.85
C MET A 1 7.10 -4.95 -19.08
N LYS A 2 8.43 -5.16 -19.05
CA LYS A 2 9.40 -4.09 -19.27
C LYS A 2 9.18 -3.31 -20.57
N ASP A 3 9.00 -3.99 -21.69
CA ASP A 3 8.81 -3.38 -23.02
C ASP A 3 7.48 -2.59 -23.13
N GLN A 4 6.61 -2.70 -22.15
CA GLN A 4 5.36 -1.95 -22.03
C GLN A 4 5.45 -0.80 -21.03
N ALA A 5 6.52 -0.73 -20.23
CA ALA A 5 6.71 0.33 -19.27
C ALA A 5 7.23 1.59 -19.97
N LEU A 6 6.55 2.71 -19.77
CA LEU A 6 7.01 4.01 -20.25
C LEU A 6 8.35 4.38 -19.62
N THR A 7 8.43 4.21 -18.31
CA THR A 7 9.64 4.44 -17.54
C THR A 7 9.62 3.66 -16.22
N ILE A 8 10.79 3.56 -15.60
CA ILE A 8 10.97 3.02 -14.24
C ILE A 8 11.68 4.11 -13.46
N THR A 9 11.05 4.58 -12.41
CA THR A 9 11.56 5.67 -11.58
C THR A 9 12.29 5.15 -10.35
N ASP A 10 12.95 6.02 -9.64
CA ASP A 10 13.67 5.75 -8.39
C ASP A 10 12.76 5.53 -7.17
N GLY A 11 11.45 5.83 -7.32
CA GLY A 11 10.49 5.63 -6.24
C GLY A 11 9.04 5.85 -6.65
N TRP A 12 8.14 5.44 -5.76
CA TRP A 12 6.70 5.54 -5.99
C TRP A 12 6.23 6.98 -6.25
N SER A 13 6.72 7.95 -5.47
CA SER A 13 6.30 9.36 -5.62
C SER A 13 6.61 9.93 -7.00
N SER A 14 7.80 9.62 -7.55
CA SER A 14 8.19 10.04 -8.88
C SER A 14 7.29 9.42 -9.96
N ALA A 15 7.01 8.10 -9.85
CA ALA A 15 6.12 7.42 -10.78
C ALA A 15 4.69 7.95 -10.70
N TYR A 16 4.21 8.18 -9.49
CA TYR A 16 2.84 8.67 -9.27
C TYR A 16 2.67 10.10 -9.78
N GLY A 17 3.70 10.95 -9.64
CA GLY A 17 3.73 12.30 -10.22
C GLY A 17 3.50 12.28 -11.73
N LEU A 18 4.25 11.46 -12.47
CA LEU A 18 4.08 11.32 -13.93
C LEU A 18 2.65 10.92 -14.33
N PHE A 19 2.02 10.07 -13.53
CA PHE A 19 0.63 9.67 -13.75
C PHE A 19 -0.35 10.83 -13.50
N THR A 20 -0.20 11.57 -12.41
CA THR A 20 -1.10 12.69 -12.07
C THR A 20 -0.92 13.87 -13.02
N GLU A 21 0.28 14.08 -13.56
CA GLU A 21 0.60 15.09 -14.59
C GLU A 21 0.11 14.68 -15.99
N GLY A 22 -0.33 13.42 -16.16
CA GLY A 22 -0.86 12.92 -17.42
C GLY A 22 0.20 12.40 -18.40
N GLU A 23 1.45 12.28 -17.97
CA GLU A 23 2.56 11.72 -18.77
C GLU A 23 2.42 10.19 -18.95
N ALA A 24 1.81 9.50 -17.99
CA ALA A 24 1.56 8.08 -18.04
C ALA A 24 0.08 7.76 -17.78
N PRO A 25 -0.57 6.90 -18.60
CA PRO A 25 -1.97 6.54 -18.41
C PRO A 25 -2.20 5.56 -17.25
N LEU A 26 -1.17 4.86 -16.82
CA LEU A 26 -1.21 3.85 -15.75
C LEU A 26 0.02 3.98 -14.86
N VAL A 27 -0.15 3.72 -13.58
CA VAL A 27 0.93 3.64 -12.60
C VAL A 27 0.73 2.45 -11.67
N LEU A 28 1.82 1.81 -11.27
CA LEU A 28 1.79 0.81 -10.21
C LEU A 28 1.61 1.54 -8.88
N SER A 29 0.49 1.29 -8.21
CA SER A 29 0.13 1.95 -6.96
C SER A 29 -0.75 1.07 -6.09
N TYR A 30 -1.37 1.65 -5.07
CA TYR A 30 -2.26 0.96 -4.13
C TYR A 30 -3.72 1.11 -4.57
N THR A 31 -4.54 0.10 -4.32
CA THR A 31 -5.99 0.17 -4.58
C THR A 31 -6.69 1.25 -3.76
N THR A 32 -6.04 1.76 -2.73
CA THR A 32 -6.54 2.85 -1.89
C THR A 32 -6.09 4.24 -2.34
N SER A 33 -5.25 4.37 -3.36
CA SER A 33 -4.77 5.67 -3.85
C SER A 33 -5.90 6.66 -4.21
N PRO A 34 -7.05 6.25 -4.78
CA PRO A 34 -8.16 7.17 -5.05
C PRO A 34 -8.71 7.87 -3.81
N VAL A 35 -8.60 7.26 -2.61
CA VAL A 35 -9.08 7.87 -1.36
C VAL A 35 -8.41 9.22 -1.09
N TYR A 36 -7.12 9.32 -1.38
CA TYR A 36 -6.37 10.58 -1.25
C TYR A 36 -6.99 11.68 -2.12
N HIS A 37 -7.22 11.39 -3.40
CA HIS A 37 -7.74 12.36 -4.35
C HIS A 37 -9.17 12.81 -4.03
N VAL A 38 -10.01 11.86 -3.57
CA VAL A 38 -11.38 12.21 -3.13
C VAL A 38 -11.35 13.03 -1.85
N THR A 39 -10.45 12.71 -0.92
CA THR A 39 -10.39 13.38 0.39
C THR A 39 -9.79 14.78 0.32
N TYR A 40 -8.73 14.97 -0.47
CA TYR A 40 -7.92 16.19 -0.44
C TYR A 40 -7.97 17.03 -1.70
N GLU A 41 -8.41 16.46 -2.83
CA GLU A 41 -8.44 17.15 -4.13
C GLU A 41 -9.85 17.24 -4.72
N ASP A 42 -10.86 16.71 -4.02
CA ASP A 42 -12.27 16.69 -4.45
C ASP A 42 -12.45 16.16 -5.88
N THR A 43 -11.72 15.09 -6.22
CA THR A 43 -11.78 14.50 -7.56
C THR A 43 -11.90 12.98 -7.52
N THR A 44 -12.72 12.43 -8.44
CA THR A 44 -12.93 11.00 -8.64
C THR A 44 -12.34 10.49 -9.96
N ARG A 45 -11.50 11.29 -10.62
CA ARG A 45 -10.98 10.96 -11.96
C ARG A 45 -10.01 9.78 -11.96
N TYR A 46 -9.37 9.48 -10.83
CA TYR A 46 -8.39 8.41 -10.70
C TYR A 46 -9.10 7.13 -10.25
N GLN A 47 -8.87 6.06 -10.97
CA GLN A 47 -9.55 4.78 -10.75
C GLN A 47 -8.54 3.64 -10.59
N VAL A 48 -9.00 2.53 -9.99
CA VAL A 48 -8.21 1.33 -9.79
C VAL A 48 -8.51 0.32 -10.88
N ALA A 49 -7.47 -0.21 -11.51
CA ALA A 49 -7.57 -1.40 -12.35
C ALA A 49 -7.43 -2.64 -11.45
N LEU A 50 -8.51 -3.40 -11.29
CA LEU A 50 -8.48 -4.69 -10.60
C LEU A 50 -8.23 -5.82 -11.59
N PHE A 51 -7.41 -6.79 -11.22
CA PHE A 51 -7.07 -7.96 -12.01
C PHE A 51 -7.73 -9.20 -11.43
N GLU A 52 -8.25 -10.06 -12.31
CA GLU A 52 -8.91 -11.33 -11.94
C GLU A 52 -7.94 -12.31 -11.25
N GLU A 53 -6.64 -12.20 -11.54
CA GLU A 53 -5.59 -12.98 -10.92
C GLU A 53 -5.45 -12.67 -9.43
N GLY A 54 -5.77 -11.44 -9.03
CA GLY A 54 -5.69 -10.93 -7.67
C GLY A 54 -4.61 -9.87 -7.48
N HIS A 55 -4.51 -9.40 -6.26
CA HIS A 55 -3.57 -8.34 -5.85
C HIS A 55 -2.85 -8.74 -4.56
N SER A 56 -1.61 -8.29 -4.42
CA SER A 56 -0.85 -8.48 -3.18
C SER A 56 -1.35 -7.52 -2.10
N THR A 57 -1.46 -8.02 -0.87
CA THR A 57 -1.77 -7.20 0.30
C THR A 57 -0.50 -6.89 1.07
N THR A 58 -0.27 -5.62 1.34
CA THR A 58 0.77 -5.16 2.26
C THR A 58 0.15 -4.86 3.62
N ILE A 59 0.76 -5.39 4.68
CA ILE A 59 0.33 -5.18 6.06
C ILE A 59 1.42 -4.41 6.78
N GLU A 60 1.06 -3.26 7.34
CA GLU A 60 1.96 -2.50 8.20
C GLU A 60 1.74 -2.91 9.66
N GLY A 61 2.83 -3.01 10.39
CA GLY A 61 2.83 -3.44 11.78
C GLY A 61 3.58 -2.50 12.70
N VAL A 62 3.24 -2.53 13.97
CA VAL A 62 3.96 -1.85 15.04
C VAL A 62 4.52 -2.88 16.01
N GLY A 63 5.78 -2.73 16.41
CA GLY A 63 6.46 -3.65 17.30
C GLY A 63 7.06 -2.97 18.52
N LEU A 64 7.03 -3.63 19.67
CA LEU A 64 7.73 -3.23 20.87
C LEU A 64 9.14 -3.79 20.86
N LEU A 65 10.15 -2.91 20.93
CA LEU A 65 11.54 -3.33 21.01
C LEU A 65 11.82 -4.00 22.37
N ALA A 66 12.48 -5.15 22.34
CA ALA A 66 12.84 -5.90 23.56
C ALA A 66 13.74 -5.08 24.52
N SER A 67 14.61 -4.23 23.96
CA SER A 67 15.53 -3.34 24.69
C SER A 67 14.87 -2.09 25.27
N SER A 68 13.60 -1.81 24.96
CA SER A 68 12.91 -0.62 25.48
C SER A 68 12.76 -0.70 27.00
N ASN A 69 13.04 0.41 27.69
CA ASN A 69 12.77 0.60 29.11
C ASN A 69 11.39 1.25 29.39
N LYS A 70 10.61 1.54 28.32
CA LYS A 70 9.26 2.14 28.36
C LYS A 70 8.21 1.19 27.79
N LYS A 71 8.21 -0.04 28.29
CA LYS A 71 7.37 -1.10 27.70
C LYS A 71 5.88 -0.87 27.94
N ASP A 72 5.51 -0.30 29.07
CA ASP A 72 4.10 -0.10 29.41
C ASP A 72 3.50 1.08 28.62
N GLU A 73 4.25 2.15 28.45
CA GLU A 73 3.83 3.26 27.58
C GLU A 73 3.76 2.82 26.12
N ALA A 74 4.70 2.00 25.67
CA ALA A 74 4.67 1.46 24.30
C ALA A 74 3.45 0.54 24.07
N ARG A 75 3.06 -0.28 25.06
CA ARG A 75 1.82 -1.08 24.97
C ARG A 75 0.59 -0.19 24.91
N GLN A 76 0.50 0.84 25.73
CA GLN A 76 -0.61 1.81 25.69
C GLN A 76 -0.69 2.50 24.33
N PHE A 77 0.45 2.82 23.71
CA PHE A 77 0.49 3.40 22.37
C PHE A 77 0.02 2.40 21.29
N ILE A 78 0.43 1.14 21.38
CA ILE A 78 -0.04 0.06 20.49
C ILE A 78 -1.56 -0.11 20.63
N ASP A 79 -2.09 -0.15 21.86
CA ASP A 79 -3.52 -0.25 22.11
C ASP A 79 -4.29 0.97 21.54
N PHE A 80 -3.73 2.15 21.66
CA PHE A 80 -4.29 3.36 21.05
C PHE A 80 -4.32 3.23 19.51
N ILE A 81 -3.22 2.82 18.88
CA ILE A 81 -3.14 2.62 17.43
C ILE A 81 -4.21 1.61 16.96
N LEU A 82 -4.37 0.50 17.66
CA LEU A 82 -5.30 -0.57 17.28
C LEU A 82 -6.78 -0.25 17.59
N THR A 83 -7.04 0.84 18.30
CA THR A 83 -8.40 1.24 18.70
C THR A 83 -8.74 2.64 18.23
N LYS A 84 -8.54 3.64 19.07
CA LYS A 84 -8.93 5.03 18.82
C LYS A 84 -8.16 5.70 17.68
N GLY A 85 -6.92 5.29 17.45
CA GLY A 85 -6.05 5.81 16.39
C GLY A 85 -6.36 5.30 14.99
N GLN A 86 -7.12 4.22 14.85
CA GLN A 86 -7.33 3.54 13.56
C GLN A 86 -7.93 4.45 12.48
N LEU A 87 -8.95 5.22 12.81
CA LEU A 87 -9.59 6.11 11.85
C LEU A 87 -8.62 7.18 11.35
N THR A 88 -7.88 7.81 12.27
CA THR A 88 -6.91 8.86 11.92
C THR A 88 -5.80 8.29 11.02
N ILE A 89 -5.29 7.11 11.35
CA ILE A 89 -4.24 6.43 10.56
C ILE A 89 -4.78 6.06 9.18
N ALA A 90 -5.99 5.50 9.11
CA ALA A 90 -6.63 5.11 7.87
C ALA A 90 -6.79 6.30 6.91
N ILE A 91 -7.27 7.44 7.40
CA ILE A 91 -7.46 8.65 6.59
C ILE A 91 -6.10 9.25 6.19
N ALA A 92 -5.20 9.44 7.15
CA ALA A 92 -3.91 10.11 6.89
C ALA A 92 -3.02 9.35 5.90
N ASN A 93 -3.14 8.03 5.85
CA ASN A 93 -2.31 7.19 4.96
C ASN A 93 -3.11 6.56 3.80
N SER A 94 -4.40 6.85 3.68
CA SER A 94 -5.29 6.21 2.71
C SER A 94 -5.17 4.68 2.76
N MET A 95 -5.25 4.10 3.96
CA MET A 95 -5.08 2.67 4.22
C MET A 95 -6.32 2.09 4.89
N TYR A 96 -6.61 0.82 4.65
CA TYR A 96 -7.66 0.13 5.39
C TYR A 96 -7.24 -0.13 6.84
N PRO A 97 -8.13 0.13 7.83
CA PRO A 97 -7.86 -0.22 9.22
C PRO A 97 -7.90 -1.74 9.42
N VAL A 98 -7.10 -2.26 10.35
CA VAL A 98 -7.19 -3.66 10.78
C VAL A 98 -8.34 -3.90 11.74
N ASN A 99 -8.83 -2.85 12.40
CA ASN A 99 -10.00 -2.94 13.28
C ASN A 99 -11.29 -2.82 12.46
N SER A 100 -12.01 -3.93 12.32
CA SER A 100 -13.25 -4.02 11.53
C SER A 100 -14.41 -3.16 12.05
N LYS A 101 -14.30 -2.61 13.27
CA LYS A 101 -15.30 -1.70 13.85
C LYS A 101 -15.03 -0.24 13.50
N THR A 102 -13.94 0.07 12.80
CA THR A 102 -13.64 1.44 12.39
C THR A 102 -14.54 1.83 11.23
N GLU A 103 -15.39 2.81 11.45
CA GLU A 103 -16.23 3.40 10.40
C GLU A 103 -15.38 4.31 9.52
N LEU A 104 -15.38 4.02 8.22
CA LEU A 104 -14.58 4.76 7.24
C LEU A 104 -15.43 5.83 6.54
N PRO A 105 -14.85 6.99 6.17
CA PRO A 105 -15.52 7.99 5.35
C PRO A 105 -15.88 7.45 3.97
N ASP A 106 -16.88 8.11 3.32
CA ASP A 106 -17.37 7.76 1.99
C ASP A 106 -16.28 7.75 0.90
N ALA A 107 -15.19 8.48 1.08
CA ALA A 107 -14.04 8.45 0.19
C ALA A 107 -13.48 7.03 -0.01
N PHE A 108 -13.60 6.15 0.98
CA PHE A 108 -13.15 4.76 0.88
C PHE A 108 -14.03 3.88 -0.05
N ASN A 109 -15.20 4.36 -0.46
CA ASN A 109 -16.02 3.70 -1.48
C ASN A 109 -15.32 3.71 -2.87
N TYR A 110 -14.34 4.59 -3.07
CA TYR A 110 -13.53 4.68 -4.29
C TYR A 110 -12.28 3.78 -4.26
N ALA A 111 -12.05 3.06 -3.17
CA ALA A 111 -10.97 2.09 -3.01
C ALA A 111 -11.55 0.66 -3.04
N PRO A 112 -11.68 0.02 -4.20
CA PRO A 112 -12.24 -1.32 -4.28
C PRO A 112 -11.29 -2.34 -3.66
N LYS A 113 -11.86 -3.29 -2.91
CA LYS A 113 -11.09 -4.42 -2.37
C LYS A 113 -11.01 -5.52 -3.42
N PRO A 114 -9.82 -6.02 -3.74
CA PRO A 114 -9.66 -7.19 -4.61
C PRO A 114 -10.39 -8.41 -4.03
N GLU A 115 -11.01 -9.20 -4.91
CA GLU A 115 -11.66 -10.46 -4.51
C GLU A 115 -10.64 -11.51 -4.07
N LYS A 116 -9.45 -11.49 -4.69
CA LYS A 116 -8.36 -12.43 -4.40
C LYS A 116 -7.15 -11.68 -3.86
N ASN A 117 -6.64 -12.20 -2.74
CA ASN A 117 -5.37 -11.76 -2.19
C ASN A 117 -4.26 -12.74 -2.61
N LEU A 118 -3.28 -12.23 -3.32
CA LEU A 118 -2.05 -12.95 -3.64
C LEU A 118 -1.10 -12.85 -2.45
N SER A 119 -1.08 -13.89 -1.65
CA SER A 119 -0.14 -14.01 -0.53
C SER A 119 0.92 -15.06 -0.82
N MET A 120 2.12 -14.82 -0.33
CA MET A 120 3.22 -15.77 -0.36
C MET A 120 3.60 -16.10 1.08
N ASP A 121 3.85 -17.37 1.36
CA ASP A 121 4.33 -17.76 2.68
C ASP A 121 5.75 -17.24 2.93
N SER A 122 6.04 -16.95 4.20
CA SER A 122 7.30 -16.32 4.61
C SER A 122 8.53 -17.18 4.34
N GLU A 123 8.40 -18.50 4.35
CA GLU A 123 9.50 -19.42 4.09
C GLU A 123 9.89 -19.38 2.62
N THR A 124 8.92 -19.47 1.72
CA THR A 124 9.12 -19.33 0.27
C THR A 124 9.71 -17.97 -0.07
N LEU A 125 9.21 -16.90 0.53
CA LEU A 125 9.75 -15.56 0.34
C LEU A 125 11.20 -15.47 0.78
N ALA A 126 11.51 -15.88 2.01
CA ALA A 126 12.87 -15.80 2.56
C ALA A 126 13.88 -16.63 1.73
N LYS A 127 13.47 -17.80 1.23
CA LYS A 127 14.32 -18.68 0.42
C LYS A 127 14.65 -18.12 -0.95
N ASN A 128 13.76 -17.32 -1.54
CA ASN A 128 13.88 -16.94 -2.95
C ASN A 128 14.12 -15.45 -3.17
N LEU A 129 13.95 -14.60 -2.16
CA LEU A 129 13.96 -13.14 -2.31
C LEU A 129 15.23 -12.64 -3.03
N ASP A 130 16.40 -13.04 -2.57
CA ASP A 130 17.68 -12.58 -3.15
C ASP A 130 17.83 -12.99 -4.62
N ARG A 131 17.41 -14.21 -4.96
CA ARG A 131 17.40 -14.69 -6.35
C ARG A 131 16.43 -13.86 -7.19
N TRP A 132 15.21 -13.65 -6.72
CA TRP A 132 14.21 -12.87 -7.46
C TRP A 132 14.62 -11.42 -7.64
N LEU A 133 15.22 -10.79 -6.63
CA LEU A 133 15.76 -9.43 -6.75
C LEU A 133 16.87 -9.36 -7.80
N THR A 134 17.74 -10.37 -7.84
CA THR A 134 18.81 -10.46 -8.85
C THR A 134 18.23 -10.61 -10.25
N GLU A 135 17.30 -11.54 -10.45
CA GLU A 135 16.65 -11.79 -11.73
C GLU A 135 15.86 -10.55 -12.19
N TRP A 136 15.11 -9.91 -11.27
CA TRP A 136 14.37 -8.68 -11.55
C TRP A 136 15.31 -7.55 -12.01
N THR A 137 16.40 -7.35 -11.29
CA THR A 137 17.40 -6.33 -11.64
C THR A 137 17.99 -6.59 -13.02
N GLN A 138 18.35 -7.84 -13.34
CA GLN A 138 18.90 -8.20 -14.66
C GLN A 138 17.91 -7.93 -15.81
N VAL A 139 16.63 -8.17 -15.58
CA VAL A 139 15.59 -7.93 -16.59
C VAL A 139 15.29 -6.43 -16.72
N MET A 140 15.21 -5.71 -15.61
CA MET A 140 14.71 -4.32 -15.60
C MET A 140 15.81 -3.28 -15.87
N SER A 141 17.10 -3.60 -15.69
CA SER A 141 18.23 -2.68 -15.94
C SER A 141 18.74 -2.70 -17.39
N LYS A 142 18.27 -3.59 -18.24
CA LYS A 142 18.66 -3.64 -19.68
C LYS A 142 17.81 -2.62 -20.46
#